data_fed3ebb83df0834bc91b84e5b32eeee7
#
_entry.id   fed3ebb83df0834bc91b84e5b32eeee7
#
_cell.length_a   1.000
_cell.length_b   1.000
_cell.length_c   1.000
_cell.angle_alpha   90.00
_cell.angle_beta   90.00
_cell.angle_gamma   90.00
#
_symmetry.space_group_name_H-M   'P 1'
#
loop_
_entity.id
_entity.type
_entity.pdbx_description
1 polymer ?
#
loop_
_entity_poly.entity_id
_entity_poly.type
_entity_poly.pdbx_seq_one_letter_code
_entity_poly.pdbx_strand_id
1 'polypeptide(L)'
;MQRTNTAHERTGAAVGTGANRWVVLVVLCVSLLLVALDATILHVAVPSLTEDLRPSATALLWIVDAYPLVCASLLILFGTLGDRVGRRRVLLLGYALFGIASAVAALATDPAVLIAARALLGVGGAMIMPATLSILRTVFPDRRERATAIGVWTATAAIGAATGPVLGGFLVENYWWGSVFLINIPLMALILPLGRRLLPESRGAADGPWDVLGALMAAGGVLGCVLGVKRAGAGDPLLALPTAGPLLLGAALLVLFVRRQKRRPHPLIDMRLFSRAAFTTSVGCIVIGMLALVGLELIAVQYLQLVLGLSPLETGLRLLPLTFAAMAAGATGSYTLRRIGPRRMVGWGFLLTAGAVLLLTLMGQHDRPLLLTAGFVLLGFGLQTTLFSAYESMLSEAPQRSAGGAAAIGETSYQLGAGMGIALLGSVMNAAYAPGLASVPGVPAEAGRAAANSLGEAYKVADQLGGAAGDALHQAARHSFVTGLHVTLCVSAALLLVGALMARGLPRVMECPVDQEEAFDEAHSGQGAPDGDGARTGGSAREPEAAPERPRGSSESPVSPVSAQGAAAPRVPATREAIESAGSGRPVH
;
A
#
# COMPACT_ATOMS: atom_id res chain seq x y z
N MET A 1 14.88 58.16 -4.36
CA MET A 1 14.28 57.21 -3.42
C MET A 1 13.93 55.92 -4.16
N GLN A 2 14.94 55.13 -4.43
CA GLN A 2 14.81 53.82 -5.07
C GLN A 2 15.93 52.95 -4.49
N ARG A 3 15.68 52.24 -3.44
CA ARG A 3 16.51 51.13 -2.90
C ARG A 3 15.76 50.52 -1.73
N THR A 4 14.89 49.52 -2.01
CA THR A 4 14.46 48.48 -1.07
C THR A 4 13.49 47.54 -1.82
N ASN A 5 13.99 46.64 -2.63
CA ASN A 5 13.25 45.47 -3.07
C ASN A 5 14.16 44.42 -3.74
N THR A 6 15.21 43.98 -3.03
CA THR A 6 16.07 42.88 -3.51
C THR A 6 16.47 41.91 -2.39
N ALA A 7 15.59 41.70 -1.41
CA ALA A 7 15.87 40.79 -0.30
C ALA A 7 14.95 39.54 -0.24
N HIS A 8 14.08 39.32 -1.23
CA HIS A 8 13.15 38.19 -1.19
C HIS A 8 13.40 37.10 -2.25
N GLU A 9 14.46 37.20 -3.05
CA GLU A 9 14.77 36.21 -4.11
C GLU A 9 15.96 35.27 -3.81
N ARG A 10 16.44 35.18 -2.57
CA ARG A 10 17.58 34.30 -2.22
C ARG A 10 17.28 33.30 -1.12
N THR A 11 16.22 32.51 -1.23
CA THR A 11 16.03 31.31 -0.40
C THR A 11 15.67 30.05 -1.20
N GLY A 12 16.00 30.05 -2.46
CA GLY A 12 16.03 28.82 -3.30
C GLY A 12 17.46 28.34 -3.48
N ALA A 13 18.23 28.16 -2.40
CA ALA A 13 19.51 27.48 -2.48
C ALA A 13 19.26 26.03 -2.88
N ALA A 14 19.42 25.73 -4.17
CA ALA A 14 19.58 24.38 -4.68
C ALA A 14 20.61 23.69 -3.80
N VAL A 15 20.18 22.66 -3.04
CA VAL A 15 21.07 21.80 -2.28
C VAL A 15 21.94 21.08 -3.30
N GLY A 16 23.13 21.62 -3.55
CA GLY A 16 24.14 21.08 -4.43
C GLY A 16 24.66 19.76 -3.87
N THR A 17 23.97 18.66 -4.19
CA THR A 17 24.60 17.36 -4.17
C THR A 17 25.26 17.18 -5.52
N GLY A 18 26.58 17.00 -5.57
CA GLY A 18 27.29 16.61 -6.80
C GLY A 18 26.86 15.25 -7.33
N ALA A 19 25.84 14.63 -6.74
CA ALA A 19 25.24 13.38 -7.17
C ALA A 19 24.09 13.64 -8.15
N ASN A 20 24.09 12.90 -9.26
CA ASN A 20 23.00 12.94 -10.22
C ASN A 20 21.69 12.50 -9.52
N ARG A 21 20.63 13.34 -9.60
CA ARG A 21 19.31 13.10 -9.00
C ARG A 21 18.69 11.75 -9.39
N TRP A 22 18.98 11.23 -10.56
CA TRP A 22 18.53 9.92 -11.02
C TRP A 22 19.23 8.77 -10.28
N VAL A 23 20.50 8.96 -9.88
CA VAL A 23 21.22 7.99 -9.03
C VAL A 23 20.60 7.95 -7.62
N VAL A 24 20.21 9.12 -7.09
CA VAL A 24 19.45 9.18 -5.83
C VAL A 24 18.14 8.42 -5.95
N LEU A 25 17.40 8.58 -7.06
CA LEU A 25 16.17 7.84 -7.32
C LEU A 25 16.40 6.33 -7.31
N VAL A 26 17.47 5.84 -7.94
CA VAL A 26 17.82 4.40 -7.94
C VAL A 26 18.01 3.89 -6.51
N VAL A 27 18.75 4.61 -5.66
CA VAL A 27 18.93 4.22 -4.25
C VAL A 27 17.59 4.14 -3.51
N LEU A 28 16.70 5.11 -3.71
CA LEU A 28 15.36 5.12 -3.09
C LEU A 28 14.47 3.99 -3.63
N CYS A 29 14.56 3.70 -4.93
CA CYS A 29 13.83 2.59 -5.56
C CYS A 29 14.30 1.23 -5.03
N VAL A 30 15.61 1.00 -4.91
CA VAL A 30 16.13 -0.27 -4.35
C VAL A 30 15.70 -0.44 -2.90
N SER A 31 15.62 0.65 -2.12
CA SER A 31 15.11 0.61 -0.74
C SER A 31 13.65 0.16 -0.68
N LEU A 32 12.82 0.67 -1.58
CA LEU A 32 11.41 0.30 -1.64
C LEU A 32 11.21 -1.11 -2.18
N LEU A 33 12.02 -1.50 -3.18
CA LEU A 33 12.04 -2.87 -3.71
C LEU A 33 12.25 -3.88 -2.58
N LEU A 34 13.23 -3.65 -1.70
CA LEU A 34 13.52 -4.52 -0.56
C LEU A 34 12.35 -4.64 0.40
N VAL A 35 11.76 -3.51 0.78
CA VAL A 35 10.61 -3.48 1.69
C VAL A 35 9.40 -4.22 1.08
N ALA A 36 9.15 -4.00 -0.21
CA ALA A 36 8.04 -4.64 -0.93
C ALA A 36 8.28 -6.15 -1.13
N LEU A 37 9.53 -6.53 -1.41
CA LEU A 37 9.93 -7.92 -1.55
C LEU A 37 9.80 -8.67 -0.22
N ASP A 38 10.30 -8.11 0.88
CA ASP A 38 10.22 -8.71 2.23
C ASP A 38 8.76 -8.94 2.67
N ALA A 39 7.86 -8.05 2.26
CA ALA A 39 6.44 -8.18 2.58
C ALA A 39 5.78 -9.42 1.95
N THR A 40 6.24 -9.85 0.77
CA THR A 40 5.60 -10.92 -0.02
C THR A 40 6.41 -12.23 -0.05
N ILE A 41 7.73 -12.16 0.06
CA ILE A 41 8.63 -13.31 -0.03
C ILE A 41 8.36 -14.35 1.06
N LEU A 42 7.98 -13.91 2.26
CA LEU A 42 7.71 -14.79 3.40
C LEU A 42 6.51 -15.71 3.15
N HIS A 43 5.49 -15.27 2.38
CA HIS A 43 4.29 -16.06 2.16
C HIS A 43 4.60 -17.43 1.55
N VAL A 44 5.56 -17.48 0.62
CA VAL A 44 6.00 -18.73 -0.02
C VAL A 44 6.82 -19.61 0.92
N ALA A 45 7.50 -19.00 1.90
CA ALA A 45 8.29 -19.73 2.90
C ALA A 45 7.47 -20.32 4.06
N VAL A 46 6.18 -19.89 4.21
CA VAL A 46 5.32 -20.31 5.34
C VAL A 46 5.20 -21.82 5.49
N PRO A 47 4.97 -22.64 4.45
CA PRO A 47 4.87 -24.09 4.63
C PRO A 47 6.19 -24.69 5.16
N SER A 48 7.34 -24.41 4.54
CA SER A 48 8.65 -24.92 4.96
C SER A 48 9.06 -24.43 6.36
N LEU A 49 8.74 -23.16 6.68
CA LEU A 49 8.93 -22.60 8.02
C LEU A 49 8.06 -23.33 9.07
N THR A 50 6.82 -23.67 8.71
CA THR A 50 5.90 -24.40 9.60
C THR A 50 6.39 -25.82 9.88
N GLU A 51 7.00 -26.47 8.89
CA GLU A 51 7.62 -27.77 9.05
C GLU A 51 8.80 -27.76 10.01
N ASP A 52 9.64 -26.75 9.90
CA ASP A 52 10.89 -26.65 10.68
C ASP A 52 10.66 -26.12 12.10
N LEU A 53 10.05 -24.94 12.25
CA LEU A 53 9.84 -24.27 13.54
C LEU A 53 8.62 -24.75 14.32
N ARG A 54 7.67 -25.42 13.68
CA ARG A 54 6.41 -25.93 14.27
C ARG A 54 5.68 -24.89 15.13
N PRO A 55 5.43 -23.69 14.61
CA PRO A 55 4.74 -22.67 15.38
C PRO A 55 3.28 -23.09 15.62
N SER A 56 2.71 -22.65 16.74
CA SER A 56 1.25 -22.73 16.91
C SER A 56 0.55 -21.87 15.85
N ALA A 57 -0.74 -22.15 15.58
CA ALA A 57 -1.53 -21.35 14.61
C ALA A 57 -1.47 -19.84 14.94
N THR A 58 -1.57 -19.49 16.21
CA THR A 58 -1.43 -18.09 16.65
C THR A 58 -0.04 -17.54 16.42
N ALA A 59 1.02 -18.31 16.69
CA ALA A 59 2.40 -17.87 16.45
C ALA A 59 2.66 -17.67 14.96
N LEU A 60 2.15 -18.54 14.10
CA LEU A 60 2.26 -18.41 12.64
C LEU A 60 1.62 -17.10 12.13
N LEU A 61 0.40 -16.79 12.60
CA LEU A 61 -0.24 -15.51 12.29
C LEU A 61 0.60 -14.33 12.75
N TRP A 62 1.25 -14.42 13.92
CA TRP A 62 2.14 -13.35 14.39
C TRP A 62 3.44 -13.23 13.58
N ILE A 63 4.02 -14.34 13.13
CA ILE A 63 5.20 -14.32 12.26
C ILE A 63 4.92 -13.50 10.99
N VAL A 64 3.75 -13.71 10.38
CA VAL A 64 3.37 -12.99 9.16
C VAL A 64 2.97 -11.55 9.46
N ASP A 65 2.15 -11.32 10.48
CA ASP A 65 1.50 -10.03 10.77
C ASP A 65 2.39 -9.03 11.50
N ALA A 66 3.38 -9.46 12.31
CA ALA A 66 4.14 -8.55 13.15
C ALA A 66 4.80 -7.42 12.34
N TYR A 67 5.30 -7.73 11.14
CA TYR A 67 5.90 -6.76 10.25
C TYR A 67 4.90 -5.67 9.79
N PRO A 68 3.79 -5.98 9.09
CA PRO A 68 2.89 -4.94 8.60
C PRO A 68 2.22 -4.16 9.74
N LEU A 69 1.92 -4.81 10.87
CA LEU A 69 1.26 -4.16 12.00
C LEU A 69 2.16 -3.16 12.73
N VAL A 70 3.38 -3.55 13.01
CA VAL A 70 4.37 -2.64 13.64
C VAL A 70 4.73 -1.53 12.67
N CYS A 71 4.91 -1.84 11.39
CA CYS A 71 5.15 -0.85 10.36
C CYS A 71 4.02 0.20 10.32
N ALA A 72 2.76 -0.24 10.19
CA ALA A 72 1.59 0.65 10.16
C ALA A 72 1.51 1.56 11.39
N SER A 73 1.76 0.98 12.56
CA SER A 73 1.68 1.70 13.84
C SER A 73 2.71 2.82 13.96
N LEU A 74 3.90 2.63 13.38
CA LEU A 74 5.04 3.54 13.55
C LEU A 74 5.29 4.50 12.37
N LEU A 75 4.59 4.34 11.23
CA LEU A 75 4.77 5.18 10.04
C LEU A 75 4.63 6.68 10.34
N ILE A 76 3.60 7.07 11.09
CA ILE A 76 3.36 8.46 11.46
C ILE A 76 4.46 8.99 12.39
N LEU A 77 4.88 8.16 13.34
CA LEU A 77 5.95 8.50 14.28
C LEU A 77 7.27 8.77 13.54
N PHE A 78 7.71 7.84 12.68
CA PHE A 78 8.98 7.97 11.98
C PHE A 78 8.94 8.96 10.82
N GLY A 79 7.79 9.15 10.18
CA GLY A 79 7.59 10.22 9.21
C GLY A 79 7.83 11.59 9.83
N THR A 80 7.18 11.86 10.97
CA THR A 80 7.34 13.14 11.69
C THR A 80 8.72 13.28 12.36
N LEU A 81 9.31 12.18 12.82
CA LEU A 81 10.68 12.16 13.35
C LEU A 81 11.69 12.52 12.24
N GLY A 82 11.52 11.95 11.04
CA GLY A 82 12.38 12.23 9.88
C GLY A 82 12.36 13.69 9.48
N ASP A 83 11.20 14.33 9.54
CA ASP A 83 11.08 15.77 9.24
C ASP A 83 11.87 16.65 10.22
N ARG A 84 12.08 16.20 11.45
CA ARG A 84 12.80 16.96 12.49
C ARG A 84 14.28 16.65 12.59
N VAL A 85 14.60 15.36 12.74
CA VAL A 85 15.98 14.91 12.98
C VAL A 85 16.78 14.86 11.69
N GLY A 86 16.09 14.69 10.56
CA GLY A 86 16.67 14.55 9.23
C GLY A 86 16.23 13.25 8.57
N ARG A 87 15.67 13.37 7.38
CA ARG A 87 15.08 12.26 6.62
C ARG A 87 16.13 11.21 6.25
N ARG A 88 17.34 11.67 5.82
CA ARG A 88 18.46 10.77 5.53
C ARG A 88 18.91 9.98 6.75
N ARG A 89 19.01 10.62 7.91
CA ARG A 89 19.44 9.96 9.16
C ARG A 89 18.49 8.85 9.56
N VAL A 90 17.17 9.14 9.54
CA VAL A 90 16.15 8.14 9.85
C VAL A 90 16.18 7.00 8.84
N LEU A 91 16.33 7.29 7.55
CA LEU A 91 16.44 6.29 6.49
C LEU A 91 17.66 5.36 6.70
N LEU A 92 18.83 5.91 6.97
CA LEU A 92 20.05 5.12 7.20
C LEU A 92 19.97 4.24 8.46
N LEU A 93 19.35 4.76 9.53
CA LEU A 93 19.07 3.96 10.73
C LEU A 93 18.08 2.83 10.41
N GLY A 94 17.06 3.13 9.58
CA GLY A 94 16.13 2.12 9.09
C GLY A 94 16.83 1.00 8.32
N TYR A 95 17.77 1.33 7.43
CA TYR A 95 18.56 0.32 6.71
C TYR A 95 19.38 -0.57 7.64
N ALA A 96 20.08 0.04 8.60
CA ALA A 96 20.89 -0.72 9.56
C ALA A 96 20.01 -1.65 10.39
N LEU A 97 18.90 -1.15 10.92
CA LEU A 97 17.96 -1.93 11.73
C LEU A 97 17.34 -3.07 10.92
N PHE A 98 16.91 -2.79 9.68
CA PHE A 98 16.30 -3.78 8.78
C PHE A 98 17.30 -4.90 8.45
N GLY A 99 18.57 -4.57 8.16
CA GLY A 99 19.61 -5.55 7.92
C GLY A 99 19.93 -6.43 9.13
N ILE A 100 20.03 -5.84 10.33
CA ILE A 100 20.24 -6.59 11.58
C ILE A 100 19.04 -7.50 11.87
N ALA A 101 17.82 -6.98 11.76
CA ALA A 101 16.61 -7.74 11.99
C ALA A 101 16.47 -8.90 10.99
N SER A 102 16.85 -8.70 9.72
CA SER A 102 16.90 -9.75 8.71
C SER A 102 17.88 -10.87 9.07
N ALA A 103 19.06 -10.52 9.61
CA ALA A 103 20.04 -11.52 10.08
C ALA A 103 19.48 -12.35 11.26
N VAL A 104 18.81 -11.67 12.21
CA VAL A 104 18.16 -12.36 13.34
C VAL A 104 17.04 -13.27 12.86
N ALA A 105 16.21 -12.79 11.91
CA ALA A 105 15.11 -13.58 11.34
C ALA A 105 15.61 -14.83 10.60
N ALA A 106 16.68 -14.69 9.81
CA ALA A 106 17.28 -15.80 9.07
C ALA A 106 17.84 -16.92 9.99
N LEU A 107 18.35 -16.54 11.14
CA LEU A 107 18.98 -17.46 12.11
C LEU A 107 18.02 -17.87 13.25
N ALA A 108 16.75 -17.51 13.17
CA ALA A 108 15.78 -17.82 14.22
C ALA A 108 15.51 -19.34 14.28
N THR A 109 15.65 -19.89 15.47
CA THR A 109 15.36 -21.30 15.78
C THR A 109 14.09 -21.48 16.64
N ASP A 110 13.48 -20.36 17.01
CA ASP A 110 12.28 -20.31 17.85
C ASP A 110 11.25 -19.31 17.26
N PRO A 111 9.96 -19.66 17.24
CA PRO A 111 8.90 -18.78 16.73
C PRO A 111 8.85 -17.39 17.40
N ALA A 112 9.16 -17.30 18.71
CA ALA A 112 9.12 -16.02 19.41
C ALA A 112 10.26 -15.08 18.97
N VAL A 113 11.46 -15.65 18.71
CA VAL A 113 12.59 -14.90 18.15
C VAL A 113 12.24 -14.38 16.74
N LEU A 114 11.61 -15.22 15.92
CA LEU A 114 11.21 -14.81 14.58
C LEU A 114 10.13 -13.71 14.62
N ILE A 115 9.13 -13.82 15.50
CA ILE A 115 8.12 -12.77 15.70
C ILE A 115 8.79 -11.45 16.11
N ALA A 116 9.73 -11.49 17.07
CA ALA A 116 10.46 -10.31 17.50
C ALA A 116 11.29 -9.69 16.37
N ALA A 117 11.97 -10.52 15.56
CA ALA A 117 12.72 -10.08 14.39
C ALA A 117 11.80 -9.45 13.32
N ARG A 118 10.61 -10.03 13.07
CA ARG A 118 9.58 -9.48 12.17
C ARG A 118 9.06 -8.12 12.68
N ALA A 119 8.85 -7.99 13.97
CA ALA A 119 8.48 -6.70 14.57
C ALA A 119 9.59 -5.66 14.36
N LEU A 120 10.86 -6.04 14.52
CA LEU A 120 12.02 -5.18 14.30
C LEU A 120 12.16 -4.78 12.82
N LEU A 121 11.89 -5.71 11.88
CA LEU A 121 11.79 -5.41 10.45
C LEU A 121 10.69 -4.38 10.19
N GLY A 122 9.54 -4.48 10.87
CA GLY A 122 8.46 -3.50 10.81
C GLY A 122 8.87 -2.10 11.27
N VAL A 123 9.68 -2.00 12.34
CA VAL A 123 10.28 -0.72 12.77
C VAL A 123 11.18 -0.15 11.66
N GLY A 124 12.06 -0.98 11.08
CA GLY A 124 12.93 -0.57 9.98
C GLY A 124 12.14 -0.11 8.75
N GLY A 125 11.10 -0.84 8.35
CA GLY A 125 10.21 -0.50 7.25
C GLY A 125 9.49 0.83 7.45
N ALA A 126 8.98 1.07 8.67
CA ALA A 126 8.34 2.33 9.05
C ALA A 126 9.29 3.55 9.01
N MET A 127 10.59 3.33 9.21
CA MET A 127 11.63 4.36 9.04
C MET A 127 11.96 4.61 7.56
N ILE A 128 11.95 3.58 6.73
CA ILE A 128 12.35 3.63 5.32
C ILE A 128 11.27 4.29 4.46
N MET A 129 10.02 3.80 4.54
CA MET A 129 8.96 4.16 3.60
C MET A 129 8.66 5.66 3.53
N PRO A 130 8.34 6.38 4.62
CA PRO A 130 8.04 7.81 4.54
C PRO A 130 9.27 8.66 4.19
N ALA A 131 10.47 8.23 4.61
CA ALA A 131 11.71 8.94 4.34
C ALA A 131 12.06 8.91 2.84
N THR A 132 11.87 7.77 2.15
CA THR A 132 12.15 7.65 0.70
C THR A 132 11.30 8.61 -0.11
N LEU A 133 9.99 8.65 0.10
CA LEU A 133 9.07 9.53 -0.62
C LEU A 133 9.35 11.00 -0.32
N SER A 134 9.68 11.32 0.94
CA SER A 134 10.00 12.70 1.34
C SER A 134 11.31 13.21 0.73
N ILE A 135 12.35 12.37 0.66
CA ILE A 135 13.63 12.71 -0.01
C ILE A 135 13.40 12.86 -1.52
N LEU A 136 12.63 11.96 -2.14
CA LEU A 136 12.30 12.03 -3.57
C LEU A 136 11.66 13.39 -3.92
N ARG A 137 10.70 13.87 -3.15
CA ARG A 137 10.07 15.17 -3.35
C ARG A 137 11.04 16.33 -3.24
N THR A 138 12.03 16.25 -2.35
CA THR A 138 13.06 17.28 -2.18
C THR A 138 14.04 17.30 -3.35
N VAL A 139 14.40 16.13 -3.89
CA VAL A 139 15.36 15.96 -4.98
C VAL A 139 14.77 16.34 -6.34
N PHE A 140 13.46 16.17 -6.51
CA PHE A 140 12.73 16.48 -7.75
C PHE A 140 11.75 17.65 -7.52
N PRO A 141 12.19 18.91 -7.54
CA PRO A 141 11.32 20.08 -7.35
C PRO A 141 10.37 20.30 -8.53
N ASP A 142 10.83 20.01 -9.76
CA ASP A 142 9.99 20.13 -10.94
C ASP A 142 8.84 19.11 -10.94
N ARG A 143 7.61 19.59 -11.23
CA ARG A 143 6.39 18.79 -11.15
C ARG A 143 6.39 17.62 -12.13
N ARG A 144 6.89 17.81 -13.36
CA ARG A 144 6.88 16.75 -14.38
C ARG A 144 7.90 15.67 -14.05
N GLU A 145 9.11 16.05 -13.68
CA GLU A 145 10.16 15.12 -13.28
C GLU A 145 9.78 14.37 -12.00
N ARG A 146 9.17 15.07 -11.03
CA ARG A 146 8.68 14.45 -9.81
C ARG A 146 7.59 13.42 -10.09
N ALA A 147 6.63 13.70 -10.98
CA ALA A 147 5.61 12.73 -11.38
C ALA A 147 6.24 11.47 -12.00
N THR A 148 7.27 11.65 -12.85
CA THR A 148 8.02 10.53 -13.42
C THR A 148 8.76 9.74 -12.34
N ALA A 149 9.44 10.44 -11.42
CA ALA A 149 10.19 9.79 -10.33
C ALA A 149 9.26 9.01 -9.37
N ILE A 150 8.10 9.56 -9.03
CA ILE A 150 7.07 8.85 -8.23
C ILE A 150 6.53 7.65 -9.02
N GLY A 151 6.31 7.78 -10.32
CA GLY A 151 5.88 6.67 -11.18
C GLY A 151 6.90 5.52 -11.20
N VAL A 152 8.20 5.82 -11.33
CA VAL A 152 9.28 4.83 -11.27
C VAL A 152 9.35 4.19 -9.88
N TRP A 153 9.22 5.00 -8.82
CA TRP A 153 9.24 4.54 -7.42
C TRP A 153 8.08 3.58 -7.13
N THR A 154 6.84 3.91 -7.53
CA THR A 154 5.68 3.02 -7.37
C THR A 154 5.76 1.76 -8.23
N ALA A 155 6.26 1.87 -9.47
CA ALA A 155 6.49 0.71 -10.33
C ALA A 155 7.51 -0.26 -9.70
N THR A 156 8.55 0.28 -9.04
CA THR A 156 9.55 -0.54 -8.35
C THR A 156 8.95 -1.30 -7.16
N ALA A 157 8.01 -0.70 -6.42
CA ALA A 157 7.28 -1.41 -5.37
C ALA A 157 6.50 -2.60 -5.93
N ALA A 158 5.80 -2.39 -7.06
CA ALA A 158 5.07 -3.45 -7.74
C ALA A 158 6.00 -4.58 -8.22
N ILE A 159 7.18 -4.23 -8.77
CA ILE A 159 8.20 -5.20 -9.16
C ILE A 159 8.71 -5.99 -7.94
N GLY A 160 8.94 -5.32 -6.80
CA GLY A 160 9.35 -5.96 -5.55
C GLY A 160 8.34 -6.98 -5.06
N ALA A 161 7.07 -6.57 -4.98
CA ALA A 161 5.97 -7.45 -4.60
C ALA A 161 5.83 -8.65 -5.56
N ALA A 162 6.08 -8.43 -6.85
CA ALA A 162 6.06 -9.42 -7.89
C ALA A 162 7.14 -10.47 -7.81
N THR A 163 8.36 -10.01 -7.60
CA THR A 163 9.53 -10.87 -7.58
C THR A 163 9.64 -11.66 -6.28
N GLY A 164 8.98 -11.18 -5.20
CA GLY A 164 9.00 -11.82 -3.89
C GLY A 164 8.66 -13.30 -3.92
N PRO A 165 7.49 -13.71 -4.42
CA PRO A 165 7.10 -15.12 -4.46
C PRO A 165 8.04 -15.99 -5.31
N VAL A 166 8.51 -15.49 -6.46
CA VAL A 166 9.42 -16.25 -7.35
C VAL A 166 10.79 -16.43 -6.71
N LEU A 167 11.34 -15.32 -6.19
CA LEU A 167 12.65 -15.35 -5.54
C LEU A 167 12.61 -16.13 -4.23
N GLY A 168 11.52 -16.00 -3.47
CA GLY A 168 11.27 -16.77 -2.27
C GLY A 168 11.17 -18.25 -2.57
N GLY A 169 10.43 -18.62 -3.62
CA GLY A 169 10.32 -20.00 -4.08
C GLY A 169 11.68 -20.59 -4.44
N PHE A 170 12.48 -19.87 -5.23
CA PHE A 170 13.83 -20.29 -5.59
C PHE A 170 14.73 -20.47 -4.35
N LEU A 171 14.68 -19.52 -3.41
CA LEU A 171 15.51 -19.57 -2.21
C LEU A 171 15.11 -20.72 -1.27
N VAL A 172 13.81 -20.93 -1.06
CA VAL A 172 13.29 -21.99 -0.20
C VAL A 172 13.58 -23.38 -0.79
N GLU A 173 13.43 -23.52 -2.11
CA GLU A 173 13.64 -24.80 -2.79
C GLU A 173 15.12 -25.23 -2.81
N ASN A 174 16.05 -24.27 -2.99
CA ASN A 174 17.47 -24.57 -3.13
C ASN A 174 18.28 -24.44 -1.84
N TYR A 175 17.73 -23.81 -0.79
CA TYR A 175 18.42 -23.59 0.49
C TYR A 175 17.49 -23.97 1.66
N TRP A 176 17.04 -22.98 2.46
CA TRP A 176 16.12 -23.18 3.57
C TRP A 176 15.21 -21.93 3.73
N TRP A 177 14.15 -22.04 4.51
CA TRP A 177 13.18 -20.95 4.68
C TRP A 177 13.81 -19.62 5.17
N GLY A 178 14.84 -19.65 6.03
CA GLY A 178 15.50 -18.45 6.53
C GLY A 178 16.29 -17.67 5.46
N SER A 179 16.63 -18.32 4.33
CA SER A 179 17.35 -17.71 3.23
C SER A 179 16.60 -16.52 2.61
N VAL A 180 15.26 -16.48 2.74
CA VAL A 180 14.43 -15.37 2.27
C VAL A 180 14.74 -14.05 2.98
N PHE A 181 15.25 -14.11 4.21
CA PHE A 181 15.68 -12.93 4.95
C PHE A 181 17.14 -12.55 4.66
N LEU A 182 17.99 -13.54 4.31
CA LEU A 182 19.41 -13.28 4.03
C LEU A 182 19.61 -12.37 2.83
N ILE A 183 18.70 -12.37 1.85
CA ILE A 183 18.80 -11.52 0.65
C ILE A 183 18.80 -10.03 0.99
N ASN A 184 18.18 -9.65 2.11
CA ASN A 184 18.13 -8.27 2.56
C ASN A 184 19.51 -7.77 3.02
N ILE A 185 20.37 -8.65 3.53
CA ILE A 185 21.67 -8.29 4.14
C ILE A 185 22.63 -7.69 3.11
N PRO A 186 22.96 -8.37 1.99
CA PRO A 186 23.89 -7.81 1.00
C PRO A 186 23.35 -6.53 0.36
N LEU A 187 22.03 -6.45 0.16
CA LEU A 187 21.41 -5.26 -0.39
C LEU A 187 21.46 -4.08 0.58
N MET A 188 21.18 -4.31 1.87
CA MET A 188 21.32 -3.28 2.91
C MET A 188 22.78 -2.86 3.11
N ALA A 189 23.73 -3.81 3.07
CA ALA A 189 25.15 -3.53 3.13
C ALA A 189 25.65 -2.66 1.96
N LEU A 190 25.04 -2.81 0.79
CA LEU A 190 25.31 -1.97 -0.39
C LEU A 190 24.66 -0.59 -0.28
N ILE A 191 23.36 -0.54 0.08
CA ILE A 191 22.57 0.71 0.07
C ILE A 191 23.02 1.64 1.21
N LEU A 192 23.41 1.11 2.36
CA LEU A 192 23.79 1.92 3.52
C LEU A 192 24.96 2.88 3.22
N PRO A 193 26.11 2.45 2.68
CA PRO A 193 27.18 3.37 2.30
C PRO A 193 26.83 4.26 1.11
N LEU A 194 26.08 3.74 0.11
CA LEU A 194 25.60 4.54 -1.00
C LEU A 194 24.66 5.66 -0.51
N GLY A 195 23.70 5.33 0.33
CA GLY A 195 22.77 6.30 0.91
C GLY A 195 23.50 7.37 1.74
N ARG A 196 24.51 6.97 2.49
CA ARG A 196 25.34 7.91 3.26
C ARG A 196 26.11 8.91 2.38
N ARG A 197 26.52 8.50 1.18
CA ARG A 197 27.30 9.32 0.25
C ARG A 197 26.43 10.14 -0.70
N LEU A 198 25.33 9.57 -1.18
CA LEU A 198 24.56 10.10 -2.31
C LEU A 198 23.29 10.84 -1.88
N LEU A 199 22.66 10.45 -0.76
CA LEU A 199 21.40 11.05 -0.36
C LEU A 199 21.64 12.42 0.29
N PRO A 200 20.89 13.46 -0.13
CA PRO A 200 20.94 14.76 0.53
C PRO A 200 20.27 14.69 1.90
N GLU A 201 20.81 15.41 2.88
CA GLU A 201 20.10 15.62 4.13
C GLU A 201 18.99 16.65 3.90
N SER A 202 17.77 16.30 4.30
CA SER A 202 16.64 17.20 4.22
C SER A 202 15.83 17.13 5.52
N ARG A 203 15.28 18.28 5.91
CA ARG A 203 14.38 18.39 7.05
C ARG A 203 13.10 19.05 6.58
N GLY A 204 11.97 18.68 7.16
CA GLY A 204 10.72 19.36 6.91
C GLY A 204 10.71 20.73 7.61
N ALA A 205 9.87 21.66 7.14
CA ALA A 205 9.55 22.88 7.87
C ALA A 205 8.65 22.50 9.06
N ALA A 206 9.27 21.98 10.11
CA ALA A 206 8.55 21.57 11.32
C ALA A 206 8.44 22.77 12.25
N ASP A 207 7.46 23.63 12.02
CA ASP A 207 7.11 24.71 12.93
C ASP A 207 6.42 24.15 14.18
N GLY A 208 6.92 24.53 15.35
CA GLY A 208 6.31 24.18 16.63
C GLY A 208 6.85 22.90 17.33
N PRO A 209 6.45 22.63 18.57
CA PRO A 209 6.94 21.50 19.36
C PRO A 209 6.41 20.15 18.83
N TRP A 210 7.28 19.13 18.79
CA TRP A 210 6.93 17.77 18.33
C TRP A 210 5.89 17.13 19.25
N ASP A 211 4.82 16.62 18.66
CA ASP A 211 3.77 15.91 19.40
C ASP A 211 4.10 14.42 19.58
N VAL A 212 5.17 14.12 20.32
CA VAL A 212 5.57 12.73 20.64
C VAL A 212 4.41 11.96 21.25
N LEU A 213 3.68 12.58 22.19
CA LEU A 213 2.56 11.92 22.86
C LEU A 213 1.43 11.60 21.87
N GLY A 214 1.13 12.51 20.92
CA GLY A 214 0.17 12.23 19.86
C GLY A 214 0.62 11.08 18.97
N ALA A 215 1.88 11.04 18.57
CA ALA A 215 2.42 9.96 17.75
C ALA A 215 2.40 8.60 18.48
N LEU A 216 2.72 8.57 19.78
CA LEU A 216 2.64 7.36 20.60
C LEU A 216 1.18 6.92 20.83
N MET A 217 0.23 7.86 20.99
CA MET A 217 -1.19 7.55 21.06
C MET A 217 -1.70 6.92 19.76
N ALA A 218 -1.28 7.45 18.60
CA ALA A 218 -1.64 6.88 17.32
C ALA A 218 -1.08 5.46 17.15
N ALA A 219 0.22 5.28 17.43
CA ALA A 219 0.89 3.99 17.36
C ALA A 219 0.28 2.95 18.29
N GLY A 220 0.13 3.28 19.58
CA GLY A 220 -0.47 2.41 20.59
C GLY A 220 -1.95 2.13 20.31
N GLY A 221 -2.66 3.13 19.77
CA GLY A 221 -4.06 3.02 19.37
C GLY A 221 -4.28 2.03 18.23
N VAL A 222 -3.51 2.16 17.15
CA VAL A 222 -3.54 1.23 16.00
C VAL A 222 -3.16 -0.17 16.47
N LEU A 223 -2.04 -0.31 17.19
CA LEU A 223 -1.56 -1.60 17.68
C LEU A 223 -2.59 -2.28 18.59
N GLY A 224 -3.17 -1.53 19.55
CA GLY A 224 -4.18 -2.07 20.49
C GLY A 224 -5.45 -2.54 19.77
N CYS A 225 -5.97 -1.76 18.82
CA CYS A 225 -7.14 -2.15 18.04
C CYS A 225 -6.87 -3.43 17.22
N VAL A 226 -5.73 -3.51 16.57
CA VAL A 226 -5.37 -4.69 15.75
C VAL A 226 -5.15 -5.93 16.62
N LEU A 227 -4.49 -5.78 17.78
CA LEU A 227 -4.34 -6.87 18.75
C LEU A 227 -5.69 -7.42 19.21
N GLY A 228 -6.65 -6.54 19.54
CA GLY A 228 -7.98 -6.95 19.96
C GLY A 228 -8.75 -7.67 18.85
N VAL A 229 -8.74 -7.13 17.62
CA VAL A 229 -9.38 -7.76 16.44
C VAL A 229 -8.75 -9.13 16.16
N LYS A 230 -7.42 -9.24 16.23
CA LYS A 230 -6.70 -10.50 15.98
C LYS A 230 -7.07 -11.58 17.00
N ARG A 231 -7.15 -11.26 18.29
CA ARG A 231 -7.56 -12.21 19.32
C ARG A 231 -9.00 -12.65 19.15
N ALA A 232 -9.89 -11.71 18.82
CA ALA A 232 -11.27 -12.05 18.48
C ALA A 232 -11.36 -13.02 17.30
N GLY A 233 -10.54 -12.79 16.27
CA GLY A 233 -10.46 -13.65 15.09
C GLY A 233 -9.84 -15.02 15.38
N ALA A 234 -8.97 -15.15 16.38
CA ALA A 234 -8.42 -16.42 16.85
C ALA A 234 -9.42 -17.27 17.67
N GLY A 235 -10.64 -16.77 17.87
CA GLY A 235 -11.69 -17.48 18.61
C GLY A 235 -11.78 -17.11 20.10
N ASP A 236 -10.96 -16.18 20.58
CA ASP A 236 -11.06 -15.67 21.95
C ASP A 236 -12.38 -14.90 22.11
N PRO A 237 -13.12 -15.09 23.23
CA PRO A 237 -14.35 -14.37 23.45
C PRO A 237 -14.14 -12.86 23.40
N LEU A 238 -15.00 -12.13 22.70
CA LEU A 238 -14.90 -10.65 22.54
C LEU A 238 -14.89 -9.92 23.88
N LEU A 239 -15.60 -10.44 24.88
CA LEU A 239 -15.67 -9.84 26.22
C LEU A 239 -14.55 -10.30 27.16
N ALA A 240 -13.71 -11.25 26.76
CA ALA A 240 -12.56 -11.66 27.54
C ALA A 240 -11.56 -10.50 27.66
N LEU A 241 -11.02 -10.29 28.87
CA LEU A 241 -10.07 -9.19 29.15
C LEU A 241 -8.87 -9.18 28.18
N PRO A 242 -8.28 -10.31 27.76
CA PRO A 242 -7.20 -10.34 26.78
C PRO A 242 -7.59 -9.80 25.41
N THR A 243 -8.87 -9.88 25.01
CA THR A 243 -9.41 -9.40 23.73
C THR A 243 -9.96 -7.99 23.85
N ALA A 244 -10.87 -7.78 24.80
CA ALA A 244 -11.52 -6.49 25.03
C ALA A 244 -10.54 -5.42 25.53
N GLY A 245 -9.56 -5.77 26.36
CA GLY A 245 -8.61 -4.84 26.94
C GLY A 245 -7.80 -4.07 25.87
N PRO A 246 -7.04 -4.74 25.00
CA PRO A 246 -6.31 -4.09 23.93
C PRO A 246 -7.22 -3.31 22.96
N LEU A 247 -8.41 -3.85 22.62
CA LEU A 247 -9.35 -3.22 21.72
C LEU A 247 -9.89 -1.90 22.30
N LEU A 248 -10.34 -1.90 23.54
CA LEU A 248 -10.87 -0.72 24.22
C LEU A 248 -9.78 0.31 24.49
N LEU A 249 -8.60 -0.13 24.95
CA LEU A 249 -7.45 0.74 25.14
C LEU A 249 -7.01 1.39 23.82
N GLY A 250 -6.93 0.59 22.74
CA GLY A 250 -6.59 1.07 21.41
C GLY A 250 -7.59 2.10 20.89
N ALA A 251 -8.88 1.79 20.99
CA ALA A 251 -9.94 2.73 20.63
C ALA A 251 -9.90 4.02 21.47
N ALA A 252 -9.70 3.92 22.77
CA ALA A 252 -9.55 5.07 23.64
C ALA A 252 -8.36 5.95 23.26
N LEU A 253 -7.19 5.34 22.98
CA LEU A 253 -5.99 6.05 22.52
C LEU A 253 -6.22 6.76 21.18
N LEU A 254 -6.91 6.13 20.21
CA LEU A 254 -7.26 6.77 18.94
C LEU A 254 -8.23 7.94 19.13
N VAL A 255 -9.24 7.79 19.98
CA VAL A 255 -10.16 8.88 20.30
C VAL A 255 -9.43 10.05 20.96
N LEU A 256 -8.53 9.77 21.91
CA LEU A 256 -7.69 10.78 22.56
C LEU A 256 -6.75 11.43 21.56
N PHE A 257 -6.14 10.65 20.67
CA PHE A 257 -5.31 11.16 19.56
C PHE A 257 -6.09 12.14 18.68
N VAL A 258 -7.27 11.76 18.19
CA VAL A 258 -8.12 12.61 17.34
C VAL A 258 -8.52 13.90 18.08
N ARG A 259 -8.96 13.79 19.36
CA ARG A 259 -9.30 14.96 20.19
C ARG A 259 -8.10 15.89 20.38
N ARG A 260 -6.91 15.31 20.57
CA ARG A 260 -5.66 16.06 20.73
C ARG A 260 -5.28 16.77 19.43
N GLN A 261 -5.33 16.08 18.27
CA GLN A 261 -5.00 16.68 16.98
C GLN A 261 -5.94 17.83 16.61
N LYS A 262 -7.24 17.73 16.93
CA LYS A 262 -8.22 18.81 16.71
C LYS A 262 -7.96 20.08 17.54
N ARG A 263 -7.24 19.97 18.66
CA ARG A 263 -6.97 21.09 19.59
C ARG A 263 -5.57 21.69 19.41
N ARG A 264 -4.71 21.08 18.62
CA ARG A 264 -3.34 21.54 18.40
C ARG A 264 -3.25 22.55 17.26
N PRO A 265 -2.50 23.67 17.44
CA PRO A 265 -2.26 24.62 16.35
C PRO A 265 -1.43 23.99 15.21
N HIS A 266 -0.49 23.10 15.55
CA HIS A 266 0.33 22.34 14.59
C HIS A 266 0.09 20.84 14.77
N PRO A 267 -1.00 20.28 14.19
CA PRO A 267 -1.32 18.87 14.31
C PRO A 267 -0.36 18.02 13.46
N LEU A 268 -0.10 16.76 13.89
CA LEU A 268 0.64 15.77 13.09
C LEU A 268 -0.13 15.37 11.83
N ILE A 269 -1.45 15.30 11.97
CA ILE A 269 -2.39 14.97 10.90
C ILE A 269 -3.52 16.00 10.94
N ASP A 270 -3.80 16.63 9.82
CA ASP A 270 -4.97 17.49 9.69
C ASP A 270 -6.26 16.67 9.69
N MET A 271 -6.95 16.63 10.82
CA MET A 271 -8.21 15.88 10.98
C MET A 271 -9.34 16.41 10.10
N ARG A 272 -9.20 17.61 9.52
CA ARG A 272 -10.19 18.18 8.60
C ARG A 272 -10.23 17.40 7.27
N LEU A 273 -9.15 16.72 6.91
CA LEU A 273 -9.14 15.84 5.73
C LEU A 273 -10.23 14.75 5.83
N PHE A 274 -10.46 14.21 7.03
CA PHE A 274 -11.49 13.21 7.24
C PHE A 274 -12.93 13.74 7.19
N SER A 275 -13.14 15.06 7.20
CA SER A 275 -14.46 15.64 6.94
C SER A 275 -14.86 15.61 5.46
N ARG A 276 -13.89 15.43 4.57
CA ARG A 276 -14.13 15.29 3.14
C ARG A 276 -14.51 13.85 2.82
N ALA A 277 -15.72 13.66 2.30
CA ALA A 277 -16.24 12.33 1.98
C ALA A 277 -15.33 11.55 1.01
N ALA A 278 -14.77 12.22 0.00
CA ALA A 278 -13.87 11.61 -0.96
C ALA A 278 -12.59 11.07 -0.32
N PHE A 279 -11.97 11.85 0.60
CA PHE A 279 -10.79 11.42 1.34
C PHE A 279 -11.07 10.19 2.20
N THR A 280 -12.12 10.23 3.03
CA THR A 280 -12.48 9.13 3.93
C THR A 280 -12.90 7.87 3.18
N THR A 281 -13.64 8.04 2.06
CA THR A 281 -14.00 6.92 1.19
C THR A 281 -12.77 6.28 0.56
N SER A 282 -11.81 7.08 0.07
CA SER A 282 -10.55 6.58 -0.51
C SER A 282 -9.75 5.77 0.51
N VAL A 283 -9.61 6.28 1.74
CA VAL A 283 -8.96 5.56 2.86
C VAL A 283 -9.64 4.22 3.12
N GLY A 284 -10.97 4.20 3.21
CA GLY A 284 -11.75 2.97 3.38
C GLY A 284 -11.57 1.97 2.21
N CYS A 285 -11.53 2.45 0.98
CA CYS A 285 -11.27 1.62 -0.20
C CYS A 285 -9.87 1.00 -0.19
N ILE A 286 -8.84 1.73 0.26
CA ILE A 286 -7.48 1.21 0.42
C ILE A 286 -7.47 0.09 1.46
N VAL A 287 -8.09 0.30 2.64
CA VAL A 287 -8.16 -0.72 3.70
C VAL A 287 -8.84 -1.99 3.21
N ILE A 288 -10.03 -1.88 2.59
CA ILE A 288 -10.79 -3.04 2.10
C ILE A 288 -10.01 -3.76 0.98
N GLY A 289 -9.40 -3.02 0.06
CA GLY A 289 -8.60 -3.59 -1.02
C GLY A 289 -7.43 -4.42 -0.51
N MET A 290 -6.66 -3.87 0.43
CA MET A 290 -5.50 -4.55 1.01
C MET A 290 -5.89 -5.71 1.92
N LEU A 291 -6.98 -5.56 2.68
CA LEU A 291 -7.55 -6.64 3.48
C LEU A 291 -7.89 -7.86 2.61
N ALA A 292 -8.53 -7.64 1.47
CA ALA A 292 -8.89 -8.72 0.55
C ALA A 292 -7.65 -9.35 -0.12
N LEU A 293 -6.67 -8.54 -0.56
CA LEU A 293 -5.49 -9.04 -1.26
C LEU A 293 -4.61 -9.92 -0.36
N VAL A 294 -4.08 -9.35 0.72
CA VAL A 294 -3.01 -9.99 1.49
C VAL A 294 -3.51 -11.23 2.22
N GLY A 295 -4.75 -11.19 2.73
CA GLY A 295 -5.37 -12.36 3.33
C GLY A 295 -5.59 -13.50 2.34
N LEU A 296 -6.04 -13.20 1.11
CA LEU A 296 -6.22 -14.20 0.06
C LEU A 296 -4.89 -14.73 -0.49
N GLU A 297 -3.87 -13.89 -0.60
CA GLU A 297 -2.55 -14.29 -1.10
C GLU A 297 -1.91 -15.35 -0.20
N LEU A 298 -1.98 -15.18 1.12
CA LEU A 298 -1.48 -16.17 2.07
C LEU A 298 -2.19 -17.51 1.93
N ILE A 299 -3.53 -17.50 1.80
CA ILE A 299 -4.33 -18.71 1.66
C ILE A 299 -4.09 -19.37 0.29
N ALA A 300 -3.94 -18.55 -0.77
CA ALA A 300 -3.64 -19.04 -2.12
C ALA A 300 -2.30 -19.80 -2.18
N VAL A 301 -1.25 -19.28 -1.51
CA VAL A 301 0.05 -19.97 -1.44
C VAL A 301 -0.09 -21.33 -0.76
N GLN A 302 -0.79 -21.40 0.38
CA GLN A 302 -1.04 -22.68 1.06
C GLN A 302 -1.85 -23.66 0.19
N TYR A 303 -2.87 -23.16 -0.53
CA TYR A 303 -3.63 -23.96 -1.48
C TYR A 303 -2.73 -24.54 -2.59
N LEU A 304 -1.89 -23.71 -3.20
CA LEU A 304 -1.00 -24.13 -4.28
C LEU A 304 0.01 -25.19 -3.82
N GLN A 305 0.63 -25.00 -2.66
CA GLN A 305 1.66 -25.91 -2.14
C GLN A 305 1.06 -27.16 -1.48
N LEU A 306 0.09 -26.99 -0.58
CA LEU A 306 -0.39 -28.10 0.26
C LEU A 306 -1.55 -28.87 -0.38
N VAL A 307 -2.43 -28.23 -1.15
CA VAL A 307 -3.54 -28.92 -1.80
C VAL A 307 -3.17 -29.43 -3.19
N LEU A 308 -2.53 -28.57 -4.02
CA LEU A 308 -2.13 -28.95 -5.37
C LEU A 308 -0.76 -29.64 -5.43
N GLY A 309 0.05 -29.57 -4.35
CA GLY A 309 1.36 -30.21 -4.26
C GLY A 309 2.44 -29.54 -5.12
N LEU A 310 2.27 -28.25 -5.44
CA LEU A 310 3.25 -27.52 -6.23
C LEU A 310 4.49 -27.19 -5.40
N SER A 311 5.67 -27.19 -6.02
CA SER A 311 6.89 -26.73 -5.38
C SER A 311 6.82 -25.23 -5.03
N PRO A 312 7.64 -24.74 -4.10
CA PRO A 312 7.72 -23.31 -3.79
C PRO A 312 7.98 -22.44 -5.02
N LEU A 313 8.89 -22.86 -5.92
CA LEU A 313 9.19 -22.14 -7.15
C LEU A 313 7.99 -22.15 -8.12
N GLU A 314 7.37 -23.30 -8.33
CA GLU A 314 6.16 -23.40 -9.17
C GLU A 314 5.02 -22.53 -8.62
N THR A 315 4.86 -22.47 -7.30
CA THR A 315 3.91 -21.57 -6.63
C THR A 315 4.21 -20.11 -6.97
N GLY A 316 5.47 -19.69 -6.85
CA GLY A 316 5.90 -18.34 -7.24
C GLY A 316 5.59 -18.03 -8.70
N LEU A 317 5.88 -18.95 -9.61
CA LEU A 317 5.59 -18.80 -11.05
C LEU A 317 4.08 -18.73 -11.33
N ARG A 318 3.26 -19.50 -10.60
CA ARG A 318 1.77 -19.46 -10.71
C ARG A 318 1.17 -18.13 -10.24
N LEU A 319 1.87 -17.36 -9.40
CA LEU A 319 1.44 -16.04 -8.93
C LEU A 319 1.84 -14.90 -9.91
N LEU A 320 2.76 -15.13 -10.86
CA LEU A 320 3.19 -14.10 -11.82
C LEU A 320 2.04 -13.45 -12.61
N PRO A 321 1.00 -14.18 -13.09
CA PRO A 321 -0.11 -13.57 -13.80
C PRO A 321 -0.83 -12.48 -13.00
N LEU A 322 -1.00 -12.66 -11.68
CA LEU A 322 -1.56 -11.65 -10.78
C LEU A 322 -0.72 -10.36 -10.83
N THR A 323 0.57 -10.52 -10.76
CA THR A 323 1.51 -9.40 -10.71
C THR A 323 1.63 -8.66 -12.03
N PHE A 324 1.77 -9.37 -13.15
CA PHE A 324 1.80 -8.73 -14.47
C PHE A 324 0.49 -7.97 -14.75
N ALA A 325 -0.65 -8.52 -14.34
CA ALA A 325 -1.94 -7.85 -14.45
C ALA A 325 -2.00 -6.59 -13.58
N ALA A 326 -1.47 -6.62 -12.34
CA ALA A 326 -1.37 -5.45 -11.49
C ALA A 326 -0.46 -4.37 -12.09
N MET A 327 0.70 -4.75 -12.66
CA MET A 327 1.59 -3.82 -13.37
C MET A 327 0.89 -3.17 -14.57
N ALA A 328 0.15 -3.95 -15.38
CA ALA A 328 -0.62 -3.44 -16.51
C ALA A 328 -1.70 -2.45 -16.06
N ALA A 329 -2.40 -2.74 -14.96
CA ALA A 329 -3.38 -1.83 -14.38
C ALA A 329 -2.74 -0.52 -13.89
N GLY A 330 -1.57 -0.58 -13.25
CA GLY A 330 -0.80 0.59 -12.84
C GLY A 330 -0.36 1.45 -14.03
N ALA A 331 0.18 0.83 -15.08
CA ALA A 331 0.64 1.51 -16.29
C ALA A 331 -0.52 2.21 -17.05
N THR A 332 -1.69 1.60 -17.08
CA THR A 332 -2.89 2.16 -17.73
C THR A 332 -3.72 3.05 -16.82
N GLY A 333 -3.40 3.07 -15.52
CA GLY A 333 -4.19 3.70 -14.46
C GLY A 333 -4.47 5.18 -14.71
N SER A 334 -3.44 5.98 -15.02
CA SER A 334 -3.59 7.42 -15.28
C SER A 334 -4.47 7.71 -16.49
N TYR A 335 -4.37 6.91 -17.55
CA TYR A 335 -5.22 7.05 -18.73
C TYR A 335 -6.67 6.71 -18.41
N THR A 336 -6.88 5.59 -17.74
CA THR A 336 -8.22 5.11 -17.35
C THR A 336 -8.89 6.08 -16.40
N LEU A 337 -8.16 6.60 -15.39
CA LEU A 337 -8.67 7.54 -14.41
C LEU A 337 -9.19 8.83 -15.06
N ARG A 338 -8.45 9.38 -16.05
CA ARG A 338 -8.88 10.57 -16.79
C ARG A 338 -10.12 10.32 -17.65
N ARG A 339 -10.31 9.10 -18.16
CA ARG A 339 -11.43 8.76 -19.05
C ARG A 339 -12.74 8.49 -18.30
N ILE A 340 -12.70 7.74 -17.22
CA ILE A 340 -13.90 7.27 -16.53
C ILE A 340 -14.12 7.88 -15.13
N GLY A 341 -13.10 8.56 -14.59
CA GLY A 341 -13.13 9.19 -13.27
C GLY A 341 -12.96 8.21 -12.09
N PRO A 342 -12.61 8.73 -10.89
CA PRO A 342 -12.24 7.90 -9.74
C PRO A 342 -13.38 7.00 -9.25
N ARG A 343 -14.61 7.53 -9.17
CA ARG A 343 -15.78 6.78 -8.70
C ARG A 343 -16.04 5.51 -9.52
N ARG A 344 -16.02 5.62 -10.85
CA ARG A 344 -16.27 4.48 -11.73
C ARG A 344 -15.09 3.53 -11.73
N MET A 345 -13.86 4.07 -11.73
CA MET A 345 -12.64 3.29 -11.76
C MET A 345 -12.51 2.40 -10.51
N VAL A 346 -12.72 2.95 -9.31
CA VAL A 346 -12.72 2.18 -8.05
C VAL A 346 -13.86 1.16 -8.03
N GLY A 347 -15.08 1.58 -8.44
CA GLY A 347 -16.24 0.69 -8.45
C GLY A 347 -16.05 -0.51 -9.40
N TRP A 348 -15.61 -0.29 -10.62
CA TRP A 348 -15.31 -1.36 -11.58
C TRP A 348 -14.15 -2.22 -11.14
N GLY A 349 -13.10 -1.63 -10.54
CA GLY A 349 -11.98 -2.37 -9.99
C GLY A 349 -12.43 -3.37 -8.91
N PHE A 350 -13.23 -2.93 -7.94
CA PHE A 350 -13.80 -3.82 -6.92
C PHE A 350 -14.74 -4.87 -7.49
N LEU A 351 -15.60 -4.54 -8.45
CA LEU A 351 -16.49 -5.52 -9.08
C LEU A 351 -15.71 -6.58 -9.86
N LEU A 352 -14.67 -6.17 -10.58
CA LEU A 352 -13.78 -7.09 -11.29
C LEU A 352 -13.05 -8.03 -10.31
N THR A 353 -12.55 -7.48 -9.20
CA THR A 353 -11.90 -8.27 -8.15
C THR A 353 -12.87 -9.23 -7.48
N ALA A 354 -14.10 -8.79 -7.17
CA ALA A 354 -15.14 -9.66 -6.62
C ALA A 354 -15.50 -10.80 -7.59
N GLY A 355 -15.64 -10.49 -8.89
CA GLY A 355 -15.84 -11.48 -9.93
C GLY A 355 -14.69 -12.50 -10.05
N ALA A 356 -13.44 -12.02 -9.94
CA ALA A 356 -12.25 -12.88 -9.90
C ALA A 356 -12.26 -13.85 -8.72
N VAL A 357 -12.58 -13.33 -7.53
CA VAL A 357 -12.66 -14.14 -6.30
C VAL A 357 -13.79 -15.17 -6.40
N LEU A 358 -14.95 -14.79 -6.95
CA LEU A 358 -16.05 -15.74 -7.20
C LEU A 358 -15.67 -16.79 -8.27
N LEU A 359 -14.92 -16.40 -9.30
CA LEU A 359 -14.39 -17.36 -10.29
C LEU A 359 -13.48 -18.40 -9.63
N LEU A 360 -12.65 -17.98 -8.68
CA LEU A 360 -11.75 -18.87 -7.94
C LEU A 360 -12.49 -19.85 -7.02
N THR A 361 -13.77 -19.64 -6.66
CA THR A 361 -14.56 -20.64 -5.94
C THR A 361 -14.85 -21.90 -6.76
N LEU A 362 -14.63 -21.86 -8.08
CA LEU A 362 -14.71 -23.05 -8.93
C LEU A 362 -13.47 -23.96 -8.85
N MET A 363 -12.43 -23.53 -8.13
CA MET A 363 -11.24 -24.34 -7.87
C MET A 363 -11.60 -25.46 -6.85
N GLY A 364 -11.08 -26.65 -7.11
CA GLY A 364 -11.28 -27.82 -6.25
C GLY A 364 -9.97 -28.43 -5.81
N GLN A 365 -9.90 -29.75 -5.69
CA GLN A 365 -8.67 -30.48 -5.31
C GLN A 365 -7.76 -30.80 -6.51
N HIS A 366 -8.18 -30.47 -7.73
CA HIS A 366 -7.44 -30.73 -8.96
C HIS A 366 -6.94 -29.41 -9.56
N ASP A 367 -5.73 -29.45 -10.12
CA ASP A 367 -5.16 -28.27 -10.79
C ASP A 367 -5.97 -27.91 -12.06
N ARG A 368 -6.40 -26.66 -12.13
CA ARG A 368 -7.07 -26.05 -13.29
C ARG A 368 -6.31 -24.80 -13.69
N PRO A 369 -5.17 -24.94 -14.38
CA PRO A 369 -4.22 -23.83 -14.60
C PRO A 369 -4.84 -22.63 -15.32
N LEU A 370 -5.71 -22.85 -16.29
CA LEU A 370 -6.38 -21.76 -17.02
C LEU A 370 -7.34 -20.96 -16.13
N LEU A 371 -8.10 -21.65 -15.29
CA LEU A 371 -9.03 -21.02 -14.35
C LEU A 371 -8.29 -20.20 -13.30
N LEU A 372 -7.22 -20.77 -12.75
CA LEU A 372 -6.35 -20.12 -11.77
C LEU A 372 -5.70 -18.86 -12.36
N THR A 373 -5.11 -18.98 -13.56
CA THR A 373 -4.49 -17.86 -14.27
C THR A 373 -5.49 -16.76 -14.57
N ALA A 374 -6.69 -17.10 -15.08
CA ALA A 374 -7.74 -16.12 -15.35
C ALA A 374 -8.19 -15.41 -14.06
N GLY A 375 -8.40 -16.17 -12.97
CA GLY A 375 -8.73 -15.60 -11.66
C GLY A 375 -7.66 -14.63 -11.15
N PHE A 376 -6.39 -15.01 -11.23
CA PHE A 376 -5.27 -14.16 -10.78
C PHE A 376 -5.08 -12.91 -11.65
N VAL A 377 -5.24 -13.00 -12.97
CA VAL A 377 -5.20 -11.84 -13.87
C VAL A 377 -6.31 -10.84 -13.52
N LEU A 378 -7.55 -11.31 -13.39
CA LEU A 378 -8.68 -10.46 -13.03
C LEU A 378 -8.53 -9.84 -11.64
N LEU A 379 -8.02 -10.62 -10.67
CA LEU A 379 -7.79 -10.17 -9.30
C LEU A 379 -6.71 -9.08 -9.26
N GLY A 380 -5.56 -9.32 -9.86
CA GLY A 380 -4.45 -8.36 -9.87
C GLY A 380 -4.80 -7.07 -10.61
N PHE A 381 -5.44 -7.16 -11.79
CA PHE A 381 -5.85 -6.00 -12.56
C PHE A 381 -6.93 -5.18 -11.84
N GLY A 382 -7.97 -5.84 -11.33
CA GLY A 382 -9.09 -5.18 -10.66
C GLY A 382 -8.65 -4.46 -9.39
N LEU A 383 -7.89 -5.15 -8.55
CA LEU A 383 -7.45 -4.59 -7.28
C LEU A 383 -6.46 -3.44 -7.45
N GLN A 384 -5.46 -3.59 -8.32
CA GLN A 384 -4.50 -2.51 -8.57
C GLN A 384 -5.17 -1.28 -9.18
N THR A 385 -6.15 -1.48 -10.07
CA THR A 385 -7.00 -0.40 -10.59
C THR A 385 -7.72 0.35 -9.46
N THR A 386 -8.27 -0.38 -8.48
CA THR A 386 -8.90 0.18 -7.29
C THR A 386 -7.92 0.98 -6.45
N LEU A 387 -6.78 0.38 -6.08
CA LEU A 387 -5.79 1.00 -5.22
C LEU A 387 -5.20 2.26 -5.86
N PHE A 388 -4.81 2.18 -7.14
CA PHE A 388 -4.30 3.33 -7.88
C PHE A 388 -5.27 4.52 -7.82
N SER A 389 -6.55 4.28 -8.16
CA SER A 389 -7.55 5.34 -8.20
C SER A 389 -7.90 5.88 -6.80
N ALA A 390 -7.92 5.01 -5.78
CA ALA A 390 -8.17 5.42 -4.39
C ALA A 390 -7.02 6.28 -3.84
N TYR A 391 -5.76 5.91 -4.10
CA TYR A 391 -4.59 6.71 -3.72
C TYR A 391 -4.58 8.08 -4.40
N GLU A 392 -4.80 8.13 -5.73
CA GLU A 392 -4.84 9.37 -6.48
C GLU A 392 -5.98 10.28 -6.00
N SER A 393 -7.18 9.72 -5.76
CA SER A 393 -8.31 10.48 -5.23
C SER A 393 -8.03 11.02 -3.82
N MET A 394 -7.41 10.22 -2.95
CA MET A 394 -7.04 10.63 -1.60
C MET A 394 -6.01 11.77 -1.61
N LEU A 395 -4.97 11.65 -2.46
CA LEU A 395 -3.90 12.65 -2.54
C LEU A 395 -4.36 13.96 -3.20
N SER A 396 -5.31 13.89 -4.14
CA SER A 396 -5.86 15.09 -4.78
C SER A 396 -6.72 15.93 -3.84
N GLU A 397 -7.35 15.31 -2.83
CA GLU A 397 -8.15 16.01 -1.81
C GLU A 397 -7.30 16.73 -0.75
N ALA A 398 -6.01 16.43 -0.67
CA ALA A 398 -5.12 17.01 0.33
C ALA A 398 -4.40 18.24 -0.21
N PRO A 399 -4.48 19.40 0.47
CA PRO A 399 -3.67 20.57 0.14
C PRO A 399 -2.18 20.24 0.07
N GLN A 400 -1.41 20.94 -0.77
CA GLN A 400 0.02 20.66 -0.96
C GLN A 400 0.80 20.68 0.37
N ARG A 401 0.44 21.55 1.30
CA ARG A 401 1.02 21.62 2.66
C ARG A 401 0.75 20.38 3.52
N SER A 402 -0.36 19.65 3.27
CA SER A 402 -0.78 18.46 4.02
C SER A 402 -0.51 17.15 3.27
N ALA A 403 0.06 17.21 2.07
CA ALA A 403 0.25 16.04 1.20
C ALA A 403 1.11 14.93 1.84
N GLY A 404 2.10 15.30 2.68
CA GLY A 404 2.91 14.34 3.44
C GLY A 404 2.08 13.57 4.48
N GLY A 405 1.20 14.28 5.20
CA GLY A 405 0.28 13.66 6.16
C GLY A 405 -0.74 12.76 5.47
N ALA A 406 -1.29 13.16 4.32
CA ALA A 406 -2.20 12.34 3.53
C ALA A 406 -1.51 11.06 3.03
N ALA A 407 -0.28 11.15 2.52
CA ALA A 407 0.49 9.99 2.10
C ALA A 407 0.76 9.01 3.28
N ALA A 408 1.08 9.54 4.46
CA ALA A 408 1.28 8.72 5.66
C ALA A 408 -0.02 8.01 6.09
N ILE A 409 -1.18 8.67 5.97
CA ILE A 409 -2.49 8.05 6.22
C ILE A 409 -2.75 6.92 5.22
N GLY A 410 -2.50 7.16 3.93
CA GLY A 410 -2.66 6.16 2.88
C GLY A 410 -1.81 4.92 3.14
N GLU A 411 -0.55 5.11 3.47
CA GLU A 411 0.37 4.01 3.78
C GLU A 411 -0.01 3.27 5.07
N THR A 412 -0.42 4.00 6.12
CA THR A 412 -0.96 3.39 7.35
C THR A 412 -2.21 2.55 7.04
N SER A 413 -3.10 3.06 6.18
CA SER A 413 -4.32 2.35 5.76
C SER A 413 -4.01 1.08 4.96
N TYR A 414 -3.01 1.16 4.09
CA TYR A 414 -2.49 0.03 3.31
C TYR A 414 -2.01 -1.09 4.25
N GLN A 415 -1.10 -0.76 5.16
CA GLN A 415 -0.52 -1.74 6.10
C GLN A 415 -1.56 -2.27 7.10
N LEU A 416 -2.47 -1.40 7.57
CA LEU A 416 -3.56 -1.81 8.45
C LEU A 416 -4.50 -2.79 7.74
N GLY A 417 -4.86 -2.50 6.48
CA GLY A 417 -5.67 -3.39 5.65
C GLY A 417 -4.99 -4.74 5.46
N ALA A 418 -3.69 -4.76 5.16
CA ALA A 418 -2.90 -5.98 5.00
C ALA A 418 -2.91 -6.85 6.27
N GLY A 419 -2.57 -6.28 7.42
CA GLY A 419 -2.55 -7.01 8.69
C GLY A 419 -3.95 -7.48 9.14
N MET A 420 -4.99 -6.64 8.97
CA MET A 420 -6.37 -7.06 9.26
C MET A 420 -6.85 -8.15 8.31
N GLY A 421 -6.39 -8.14 7.05
CA GLY A 421 -6.74 -9.14 6.04
C GLY A 421 -6.28 -10.54 6.46
N ILE A 422 -5.02 -10.67 6.86
CA ILE A 422 -4.47 -11.93 7.34
C ILE A 422 -5.25 -12.41 8.57
N ALA A 423 -5.49 -11.53 9.54
CA ALA A 423 -6.20 -11.88 10.76
C ALA A 423 -7.66 -12.29 10.49
N LEU A 424 -8.42 -11.50 9.73
CA LEU A 424 -9.84 -11.73 9.48
C LEU A 424 -10.06 -12.94 8.56
N LEU A 425 -9.43 -12.94 7.38
CA LEU A 425 -9.63 -14.03 6.40
C LEU A 425 -8.99 -15.33 6.86
N GLY A 426 -7.85 -15.27 7.57
CA GLY A 426 -7.27 -16.43 8.22
C GLY A 426 -8.17 -17.03 9.30
N SER A 427 -8.88 -16.19 10.07
CA SER A 427 -9.84 -16.65 11.08
C SER A 427 -11.08 -17.29 10.45
N VAL A 428 -11.62 -16.70 9.38
CA VAL A 428 -12.73 -17.27 8.60
C VAL A 428 -12.32 -18.62 8.02
N MET A 429 -11.11 -18.70 7.46
CA MET A 429 -10.54 -19.93 6.93
C MET A 429 -10.49 -21.01 8.00
N ASN A 430 -9.91 -20.71 9.16
CA ASN A 430 -9.76 -21.66 10.26
C ASN A 430 -11.13 -22.10 10.83
N ALA A 431 -12.08 -21.18 10.99
CA ALA A 431 -13.42 -21.48 11.47
C ALA A 431 -14.19 -22.41 10.54
N ALA A 432 -13.94 -22.35 9.23
CA ALA A 432 -14.55 -23.26 8.25
C ALA A 432 -13.76 -24.56 8.07
N TYR A 433 -12.45 -24.56 8.32
CA TYR A 433 -11.56 -25.72 8.21
C TYR A 433 -11.68 -26.69 9.38
N ALA A 434 -11.58 -26.19 10.63
CA ALA A 434 -11.44 -27.00 11.83
C ALA A 434 -12.61 -27.99 12.09
N PRO A 435 -13.89 -27.65 11.85
CA PRO A 435 -15.00 -28.58 12.09
C PRO A 435 -14.94 -29.85 11.25
N GLY A 436 -14.40 -29.80 10.03
CA GLY A 436 -14.30 -30.95 9.14
C GLY A 436 -13.32 -32.03 9.61
N LEU A 437 -12.47 -31.72 10.61
CA LEU A 437 -11.49 -32.67 11.18
C LEU A 437 -11.86 -33.19 12.57
N ALA A 438 -12.92 -32.67 13.17
CA ALA A 438 -13.34 -33.05 14.52
C ALA A 438 -13.86 -34.50 14.61
N SER A 439 -14.31 -35.09 13.49
CA SER A 439 -14.94 -36.42 13.47
C SER A 439 -14.59 -37.21 12.21
N VAL A 440 -13.29 -37.43 11.96
CA VAL A 440 -12.84 -38.28 10.85
C VAL A 440 -12.91 -39.76 11.28
N PRO A 441 -13.62 -40.62 10.54
CA PRO A 441 -13.74 -42.04 10.89
C PRO A 441 -12.37 -42.73 10.99
N GLY A 442 -12.14 -43.47 12.07
CA GLY A 442 -10.89 -44.21 12.30
C GLY A 442 -9.70 -43.33 12.81
N VAL A 443 -9.92 -42.02 13.04
CA VAL A 443 -8.90 -41.14 13.57
C VAL A 443 -9.17 -40.85 15.06
N PRO A 444 -8.17 -40.98 15.96
CA PRO A 444 -8.31 -40.61 17.36
C PRO A 444 -8.69 -39.14 17.53
N ALA A 445 -9.57 -38.85 18.50
CA ALA A 445 -10.07 -37.49 18.73
C ALA A 445 -8.96 -36.45 19.04
N GLU A 446 -7.85 -36.89 19.65
CA GLU A 446 -6.67 -36.02 19.91
C GLU A 446 -5.92 -35.68 18.60
N ALA A 447 -5.78 -36.68 17.73
CA ALA A 447 -5.18 -36.48 16.41
C ALA A 447 -6.04 -35.57 15.54
N GLY A 448 -7.38 -35.72 15.57
CA GLY A 448 -8.29 -34.82 14.88
C GLY A 448 -8.22 -33.36 15.40
N ARG A 449 -8.09 -33.18 16.72
CA ARG A 449 -7.89 -31.83 17.31
C ARG A 449 -6.54 -31.21 16.95
N ALA A 450 -5.46 -31.98 16.91
CA ALA A 450 -4.16 -31.52 16.47
C ALA A 450 -4.18 -31.13 14.99
N ALA A 451 -4.79 -31.94 14.14
CA ALA A 451 -4.97 -31.70 12.71
C ALA A 451 -5.81 -30.44 12.41
N ALA A 452 -6.74 -30.08 13.30
CA ALA A 452 -7.59 -28.90 13.15
C ALA A 452 -6.84 -27.56 13.28
N ASN A 453 -5.59 -27.54 13.74
CA ASN A 453 -4.80 -26.31 13.87
C ASN A 453 -4.35 -25.75 12.51
N SER A 454 -3.95 -26.60 11.57
CA SER A 454 -3.56 -26.20 10.22
C SER A 454 -3.46 -27.40 9.28
N LEU A 455 -3.53 -27.15 7.95
CA LEU A 455 -3.38 -28.21 6.95
C LEU A 455 -1.99 -28.88 7.03
N GLY A 456 -0.91 -28.12 7.27
CA GLY A 456 0.42 -28.68 7.44
C GLY A 456 0.55 -29.58 8.66
N GLU A 457 -0.11 -29.23 9.78
CA GLU A 457 -0.17 -30.08 10.97
C GLU A 457 -1.02 -31.34 10.72
N ALA A 458 -2.13 -31.20 10.00
CA ALA A 458 -2.95 -32.35 9.62
C ALA A 458 -2.17 -33.39 8.80
N TYR A 459 -1.29 -32.97 7.90
CA TYR A 459 -0.45 -33.86 7.10
C TYR A 459 0.57 -34.58 7.97
N LYS A 460 1.23 -33.90 8.91
CA LYS A 460 2.17 -34.53 9.85
C LYS A 460 1.49 -35.59 10.72
N VAL A 461 0.32 -35.25 11.25
CA VAL A 461 -0.49 -36.19 12.06
C VAL A 461 -0.92 -37.38 11.23
N ALA A 462 -1.34 -37.17 9.97
CA ALA A 462 -1.74 -38.23 9.04
C ALA A 462 -0.56 -39.17 8.74
N ASP A 463 0.64 -38.64 8.49
CA ASP A 463 1.86 -39.39 8.24
C ASP A 463 2.26 -40.23 9.48
N GLN A 464 2.09 -39.67 10.69
CA GLN A 464 2.35 -40.39 11.95
C GLN A 464 1.35 -41.53 12.22
N LEU A 465 0.09 -41.33 11.85
CA LEU A 465 -0.95 -42.37 11.98
C LEU A 465 -0.74 -43.51 11.00
N GLY A 466 -0.36 -43.19 9.77
CA GLY A 466 -0.17 -44.14 8.69
C GLY A 466 -1.43 -44.96 8.33
N GLY A 467 -1.31 -45.78 7.30
CA GLY A 467 -2.39 -46.66 6.86
C GLY A 467 -3.72 -45.97 6.54
N ALA A 468 -4.83 -46.69 6.61
CA ALA A 468 -6.14 -46.18 6.22
C ALA A 468 -6.61 -44.94 7.04
N ALA A 469 -6.19 -44.83 8.30
CA ALA A 469 -6.54 -43.69 9.15
C ALA A 469 -5.77 -42.44 8.73
N GLY A 470 -4.48 -42.55 8.37
CA GLY A 470 -3.69 -41.48 7.81
C GLY A 470 -4.24 -41.00 6.48
N ASP A 471 -4.54 -41.90 5.56
CA ASP A 471 -5.15 -41.59 4.26
C ASP A 471 -6.51 -40.87 4.41
N ALA A 472 -7.36 -41.34 5.32
CA ALA A 472 -8.64 -40.70 5.62
C ALA A 472 -8.46 -39.27 6.16
N LEU A 473 -7.48 -39.04 7.04
CA LEU A 473 -7.17 -37.72 7.58
C LEU A 473 -6.60 -36.78 6.51
N HIS A 474 -5.72 -37.26 5.63
CA HIS A 474 -5.23 -36.51 4.48
C HIS A 474 -6.36 -36.02 3.56
N GLN A 475 -7.26 -36.92 3.19
CA GLN A 475 -8.39 -36.59 2.33
C GLN A 475 -9.36 -35.61 3.01
N ALA A 476 -9.68 -35.82 4.28
CA ALA A 476 -10.53 -34.95 5.05
C ALA A 476 -9.93 -33.56 5.19
N ALA A 477 -8.62 -33.47 5.45
CA ALA A 477 -7.90 -32.19 5.57
C ALA A 477 -7.90 -31.38 4.27
N ARG A 478 -7.62 -32.03 3.13
CA ARG A 478 -7.69 -31.39 1.80
C ARG A 478 -9.11 -30.91 1.48
N HIS A 479 -10.13 -31.76 1.75
CA HIS A 479 -11.51 -31.38 1.50
C HIS A 479 -11.95 -30.19 2.37
N SER A 480 -11.64 -30.23 3.66
CA SER A 480 -11.96 -29.18 4.62
C SER A 480 -11.26 -27.88 4.26
N PHE A 481 -10.00 -27.94 3.79
CA PHE A 481 -9.26 -26.75 3.34
C PHE A 481 -9.92 -26.10 2.12
N VAL A 482 -10.32 -26.89 1.11
CA VAL A 482 -11.01 -26.35 -0.08
C VAL A 482 -12.37 -25.76 0.31
N THR A 483 -13.09 -26.38 1.24
CA THR A 483 -14.34 -25.81 1.78
C THR A 483 -14.09 -24.49 2.50
N GLY A 484 -13.08 -24.42 3.36
CA GLY A 484 -12.65 -23.19 4.03
C GLY A 484 -12.22 -22.10 3.06
N LEU A 485 -11.49 -22.47 1.99
CA LEU A 485 -11.12 -21.57 0.91
C LEU A 485 -12.36 -20.96 0.25
N HIS A 486 -13.35 -21.77 -0.12
CA HIS A 486 -14.59 -21.28 -0.75
C HIS A 486 -15.37 -20.32 0.16
N VAL A 487 -15.49 -20.63 1.46
CA VAL A 487 -16.14 -19.74 2.43
C VAL A 487 -15.38 -18.41 2.52
N THR A 488 -14.06 -18.47 2.61
CA THR A 488 -13.20 -17.26 2.69
C THR A 488 -13.29 -16.41 1.43
N LEU A 489 -13.32 -17.04 0.25
CA LEU A 489 -13.53 -16.37 -1.03
C LEU A 489 -14.90 -15.68 -1.09
N CYS A 490 -15.96 -16.31 -0.62
CA CYS A 490 -17.30 -15.72 -0.56
C CYS A 490 -17.35 -14.51 0.39
N VAL A 491 -16.74 -14.60 1.56
CA VAL A 491 -16.64 -13.49 2.53
C VAL A 491 -15.84 -12.33 1.92
N SER A 492 -14.72 -12.64 1.26
CA SER A 492 -13.90 -11.64 0.56
C SER A 492 -14.69 -10.95 -0.57
N ALA A 493 -15.46 -11.71 -1.36
CA ALA A 493 -16.33 -11.16 -2.40
C ALA A 493 -17.38 -10.20 -1.80
N ALA A 494 -17.99 -10.56 -0.68
CA ALA A 494 -18.96 -9.70 0.01
C ALA A 494 -18.30 -8.38 0.48
N LEU A 495 -17.09 -8.42 1.05
CA LEU A 495 -16.33 -7.24 1.46
C LEU A 495 -15.97 -6.35 0.26
N LEU A 496 -15.56 -6.94 -0.86
CA LEU A 496 -15.25 -6.21 -2.09
C LEU A 496 -16.50 -5.54 -2.70
N LEU A 497 -17.67 -6.18 -2.61
CA LEU A 497 -18.94 -5.57 -3.01
C LEU A 497 -19.30 -4.38 -2.10
N VAL A 498 -19.05 -4.46 -0.80
CA VAL A 498 -19.17 -3.31 0.12
C VAL A 498 -18.22 -2.19 -0.32
N GLY A 499 -16.96 -2.50 -0.65
CA GLY A 499 -16.01 -1.55 -1.22
C GLY A 499 -16.52 -0.87 -2.51
N ALA A 500 -17.13 -1.64 -3.41
CA ALA A 500 -17.74 -1.12 -4.63
C ALA A 500 -18.93 -0.17 -4.33
N LEU A 501 -19.72 -0.45 -3.31
CA LEU A 501 -20.78 0.44 -2.85
C LEU A 501 -20.20 1.72 -2.23
N MET A 502 -19.15 1.62 -1.41
CA MET A 502 -18.45 2.77 -0.83
C MET A 502 -17.87 3.70 -1.90
N ALA A 503 -17.42 3.17 -3.04
CA ALA A 503 -16.93 3.97 -4.16
C ALA A 503 -17.92 5.04 -4.65
N ARG A 504 -19.21 4.92 -4.31
CA ARG A 504 -20.22 5.96 -4.59
C ARG A 504 -19.95 7.28 -3.88
N GLY A 505 -19.19 7.27 -2.79
CA GLY A 505 -18.74 8.47 -2.07
C GLY A 505 -17.61 9.24 -2.77
N LEU A 506 -16.99 8.66 -3.83
CA LEU A 506 -15.94 9.31 -4.60
C LEU A 506 -16.51 10.29 -5.62
N PRO A 507 -15.76 11.35 -6.00
CA PRO A 507 -16.17 12.30 -7.03
C PRO A 507 -16.28 11.61 -8.40
N ARG A 508 -17.15 12.12 -9.24
CA ARG A 508 -17.33 11.59 -10.62
C ARG A 508 -16.22 12.02 -11.56
N VAL A 509 -15.66 13.20 -11.32
CA VAL A 509 -14.60 13.83 -12.11
C VAL A 509 -13.55 14.32 -11.14
N MET A 510 -12.26 14.25 -11.50
CA MET A 510 -11.20 14.90 -10.72
C MET A 510 -11.25 16.40 -10.99
N GLU A 511 -11.52 17.19 -9.95
CA GLU A 511 -11.46 18.65 -10.01
C GLU A 511 -10.00 19.10 -10.05
N CYS A 512 -9.71 20.19 -10.78
CA CYS A 512 -8.35 20.74 -10.84
C CYS A 512 -7.93 21.29 -9.45
N PRO A 513 -6.71 21.01 -8.98
CA PRO A 513 -6.25 21.43 -7.65
C PRO A 513 -6.24 22.95 -7.40
N VAL A 514 -6.22 23.77 -8.45
CA VAL A 514 -6.17 25.25 -8.37
C VAL A 514 -7.48 25.82 -7.79
N ASP A 515 -8.61 25.23 -8.16
CA ASP A 515 -9.93 25.73 -7.72
C ASP A 515 -10.26 25.31 -6.26
N GLN A 516 -9.53 24.34 -5.71
CA GLN A 516 -9.76 23.86 -4.34
C GLN A 516 -8.96 24.63 -3.28
N GLU A 517 -7.84 25.22 -3.65
CA GLU A 517 -7.02 26.02 -2.73
C GLU A 517 -7.70 27.36 -2.46
N GLU A 518 -8.30 27.98 -3.48
CA GLU A 518 -9.10 29.21 -3.35
C GLU A 518 -10.40 28.96 -2.56
N ALA A 519 -11.13 27.90 -2.86
CA ALA A 519 -12.35 27.52 -2.13
C ALA A 519 -12.08 27.10 -0.67
N PHE A 520 -10.91 26.55 -0.36
CA PHE A 520 -10.53 26.20 1.00
C PHE A 520 -10.16 27.43 1.82
N ASP A 521 -9.49 28.40 1.23
CA ASP A 521 -9.10 29.67 1.88
C ASP A 521 -10.30 30.62 2.03
N GLU A 522 -11.23 30.66 1.07
CA GLU A 522 -12.50 31.39 1.19
C GLU A 522 -13.42 30.84 2.27
N ALA A 523 -13.57 29.51 2.36
CA ALA A 523 -14.40 28.88 3.40
C ALA A 523 -13.87 29.09 4.83
N HIS A 524 -12.57 29.44 4.99
CA HIS A 524 -11.93 29.67 6.29
C HIS A 524 -11.71 31.13 6.63
N SER A 525 -11.68 32.04 5.64
CA SER A 525 -11.65 33.49 5.87
C SER A 525 -13.02 34.04 6.33
N GLY A 526 -14.12 33.34 6.02
CA GLY A 526 -15.48 33.71 6.43
C GLY A 526 -15.87 33.33 7.88
N GLN A 527 -15.10 32.50 8.58
CA GLN A 527 -15.42 32.04 9.95
C GLN A 527 -14.70 32.78 11.08
N GLY A 528 -13.95 33.88 10.78
CA GLY A 528 -13.10 34.57 11.74
C GLY A 528 -13.46 36.02 12.04
N ALA A 529 -14.66 36.51 11.71
CA ALA A 529 -15.12 37.81 12.19
C ALA A 529 -15.94 37.64 13.48
N PRO A 530 -15.44 38.04 14.66
CA PRO A 530 -16.30 38.13 15.83
C PRO A 530 -17.20 39.36 15.66
N ASP A 531 -18.51 39.17 15.79
CA ASP A 531 -19.48 40.21 16.02
C ASP A 531 -19.03 41.04 17.23
N GLY A 532 -18.50 42.21 16.98
CA GLY A 532 -18.11 43.21 17.95
C GLY A 532 -19.18 44.28 18.03
N ASP A 533 -19.90 44.23 19.09
CA ASP A 533 -20.97 45.02 19.62
C ASP A 533 -20.73 46.54 19.60
N GLY A 534 -21.85 47.26 19.51
CA GLY A 534 -22.02 48.64 19.30
C GLY A 534 -21.32 49.63 20.24
N ALA A 535 -21.07 50.80 19.69
CA ALA A 535 -21.21 52.08 20.44
C ALA A 535 -21.48 53.24 19.44
N ARG A 536 -22.59 53.90 19.68
CA ARG A 536 -23.03 55.19 19.12
C ARG A 536 -22.06 56.29 19.49
N THR A 537 -21.84 57.23 18.56
CA THR A 537 -21.97 58.72 18.75
C THR A 537 -21.53 59.43 17.49
N GLY A 538 -22.38 60.15 16.85
CA GLY A 538 -22.47 61.61 16.82
C GLY A 538 -21.72 62.31 15.70
N GLY A 539 -22.47 62.72 14.66
CA GLY A 539 -22.42 64.07 14.19
C GLY A 539 -21.53 64.44 13.00
N SER A 540 -22.27 64.90 12.00
CA SER A 540 -21.96 66.03 11.15
C SER A 540 -21.87 65.77 9.64
N ALA A 541 -22.86 66.36 9.01
CA ALA A 541 -23.07 66.49 7.59
C ALA A 541 -21.96 67.29 6.87
N ARG A 542 -21.65 66.90 5.63
CA ARG A 542 -21.43 67.80 4.50
C ARG A 542 -21.63 67.08 3.18
N GLU A 543 -22.47 67.69 2.36
CA GLU A 543 -22.88 67.33 1.04
C GLU A 543 -21.83 67.62 -0.05
N PRO A 544 -22.13 67.42 -1.34
CA PRO A 544 -21.21 66.71 -2.24
C PRO A 544 -20.57 67.68 -3.25
N GLU A 545 -19.47 67.28 -3.83
CA GLU A 545 -18.86 68.00 -4.93
C GLU A 545 -18.61 67.12 -6.17
N ALA A 546 -18.97 67.69 -7.27
CA ALA A 546 -19.23 67.29 -8.61
C ALA A 546 -18.16 66.47 -9.33
N ALA A 547 -18.61 65.68 -10.27
CA ALA A 547 -17.87 65.07 -11.37
C ALA A 547 -17.43 66.14 -12.41
N PRO A 548 -16.41 65.87 -13.22
CA PRO A 548 -16.46 66.32 -14.60
C PRO A 548 -16.30 65.16 -15.64
N GLU A 549 -17.19 65.28 -16.54
CA GLU A 549 -17.36 65.01 -17.98
C GLU A 549 -16.25 64.30 -18.78
N ARG A 550 -16.76 63.36 -19.60
CA ARG A 550 -16.10 62.80 -20.79
C ARG A 550 -16.04 63.82 -21.94
N PRO A 551 -15.20 63.65 -22.94
CA PRO A 551 -15.55 63.97 -24.31
C PRO A 551 -15.64 62.74 -25.21
N ARG A 552 -16.69 62.83 -26.05
CA ARG A 552 -17.02 61.97 -27.17
C ARG A 552 -16.23 62.33 -28.42
N GLY A 553 -16.18 61.37 -29.34
CA GLY A 553 -16.03 61.49 -30.79
C GLY A 553 -14.82 60.72 -31.28
N SER A 554 -14.86 59.95 -32.34
CA SER A 554 -15.77 59.74 -33.46
C SER A 554 -15.29 58.50 -34.22
N SER A 555 -16.24 57.62 -34.55
CA SER A 555 -16.57 57.08 -35.88
C SER A 555 -15.40 56.67 -36.78
N GLU A 556 -15.34 55.40 -37.17
CA GLU A 556 -15.66 54.93 -38.53
C GLU A 556 -15.30 53.42 -38.67
N SER A 557 -16.32 52.69 -39.10
CA SER A 557 -16.21 51.35 -39.74
C SER A 557 -16.25 51.58 -41.26
N PRO A 558 -16.21 50.60 -42.16
CA PRO A 558 -15.67 49.26 -42.20
C PRO A 558 -14.87 49.00 -43.50
N VAL A 559 -14.22 47.85 -43.70
CA VAL A 559 -14.13 47.15 -45.00
C VAL A 559 -13.48 45.76 -44.81
N SER A 560 -14.20 44.71 -45.19
CA SER A 560 -13.72 43.41 -45.66
C SER A 560 -13.69 43.44 -47.21
N PRO A 561 -13.33 42.38 -47.92
CA PRO A 561 -12.34 41.29 -47.81
C PRO A 561 -11.46 41.20 -49.09
N VAL A 562 -10.40 40.39 -49.14
CA VAL A 562 -9.91 39.76 -50.39
C VAL A 562 -8.99 38.54 -50.03
N SER A 563 -9.40 37.46 -50.43
CA SER A 563 -8.95 36.22 -51.07
C SER A 563 -7.45 36.02 -51.42
N ALA A 564 -7.01 34.78 -51.14
CA ALA A 564 -6.47 33.77 -52.02
C ALA A 564 -4.98 33.68 -52.26
N GLN A 565 -4.57 32.39 -52.35
CA GLN A 565 -3.39 31.80 -52.98
C GLN A 565 -2.10 31.84 -52.13
N GLY A 566 -1.40 30.75 -51.88
CA GLY A 566 -1.24 29.48 -52.55
C GLY A 566 0.23 29.08 -52.39
N ALA A 567 0.49 27.82 -52.48
CA ALA A 567 1.81 27.18 -52.67
C ALA A 567 2.46 26.60 -51.39
N ALA A 568 2.42 25.35 -51.26
CA ALA A 568 3.21 24.26 -51.79
C ALA A 568 4.16 23.64 -50.76
N ALA A 569 3.84 22.42 -50.39
CA ALA A 569 4.75 21.45 -49.76
C ALA A 569 5.85 20.99 -50.71
N PRO A 570 6.95 20.48 -50.23
CA PRO A 570 7.68 19.49 -50.98
C PRO A 570 7.63 18.11 -50.33
N ARG A 571 7.45 17.18 -51.24
CA ARG A 571 7.36 15.73 -51.07
C ARG A 571 8.71 15.10 -50.79
N VAL A 572 8.65 14.01 -50.04
CA VAL A 572 9.62 12.92 -49.89
C VAL A 572 9.90 12.26 -51.25
N PRO A 573 11.08 11.71 -51.48
CA PRO A 573 11.22 10.55 -52.34
C PRO A 573 11.54 9.27 -51.56
N ALA A 574 10.72 8.27 -51.82
CA ALA A 574 11.00 6.87 -51.57
C ALA A 574 12.08 6.36 -52.55
N THR A 575 12.97 5.54 -52.05
CA THR A 575 13.72 4.61 -52.91
C THR A 575 13.56 3.18 -52.37
N ARG A 576 13.08 2.38 -53.27
CA ARG A 576 12.91 0.94 -53.31
C ARG A 576 14.13 0.37 -54.03
N GLU A 577 14.61 -0.77 -53.58
CA GLU A 577 15.26 -1.85 -54.34
C GLU A 577 15.73 -2.86 -53.31
N ALA A 578 15.21 -4.02 -53.21
CA ALA A 578 15.03 -5.19 -54.09
C ALA A 578 16.32 -6.03 -54.21
N ILE A 579 16.06 -7.30 -53.95
CA ILE A 579 16.66 -8.48 -54.64
C ILE A 579 17.74 -9.26 -53.88
N GLU A 580 17.35 -10.49 -53.60
CA GLU A 580 17.90 -11.84 -53.87
C GLU A 580 19.00 -12.32 -52.91
N SER A 581 19.02 -13.48 -52.46
CA SER A 581 18.60 -14.84 -52.75
C SER A 581 19.57 -15.81 -52.08
N ALA A 582 19.07 -16.99 -51.77
CA ALA A 582 19.81 -18.26 -51.67
C ALA A 582 20.74 -18.43 -50.43
N GLY A 583 20.67 -19.47 -49.67
CA GLY A 583 20.51 -20.85 -49.90
C GLY A 583 20.77 -21.66 -48.64
N SER A 584 19.96 -22.63 -48.48
CA SER A 584 20.20 -24.02 -48.07
C SER A 584 21.33 -24.38 -47.10
N GLY A 585 20.94 -25.15 -46.09
CA GLY A 585 21.87 -26.04 -45.40
C GLY A 585 21.38 -26.59 -44.08
N ARG A 586 20.62 -27.64 -44.12
CA ARG A 586 20.46 -28.65 -43.05
C ARG A 586 21.61 -29.66 -43.16
N PRO A 587 21.75 -30.63 -42.23
CA PRO A 587 21.65 -30.73 -40.79
C PRO A 587 22.86 -31.46 -40.15
N VAL A 588 22.67 -32.01 -38.92
CA VAL A 588 23.41 -33.12 -38.22
C VAL A 588 24.46 -32.68 -37.20
N HIS A 589 24.23 -32.74 -35.94
CA HIS A 589 24.33 -33.80 -34.95
C HIS A 589 23.68 -33.35 -33.65
#